data_7eeeea75a4e49e4d260bc41a6cb9eb44
#
_entry.id   7eeeea75a4e49e4d260bc41a6cb9eb44
#
_cell.length_a   1.000
_cell.length_b   1.000
_cell.length_c   1.000
_cell.angle_alpha   90.00
_cell.angle_beta   90.00
_cell.angle_gamma   90.00
#
_symmetry.space_group_name_H-M   'P 1'
#
loop_
_entity.id
_entity.type
_entity.pdbx_description
1 polymer ?
#
loop_
_entity_poly.entity_id
_entity_poly.type
_entity_poly.pdbx_seq_one_letter_code
_entity_poly.pdbx_strand_id
1 'polypeptide(L)'
;MRLLLPLLFCVGAFCLDNGLGRTPPMGWMSWTAFYCEIDCVKHPTGCINEQLYKDMADQLVSGGYDKVGYKSVHIDDCWSEMERDSHGILVANKTRFPSGMKALAKYMHDRGLKFGIYEDYGTKTCGGYPGSYKHEKVDAQTFAAWDVDYLKLDGCNIDQAMMPIGYPLFEKELNETGRPIMYSCSWPAYLIDHPELVNYNLIGKYCNTWRNFDDINSSWKSIISIISYYDKMQDKHIPTHGPGKWHDPDMLVIGNKGITLDMSISQFTVWCIWSAPLIMSNDLRIIGDSFKDVLKNKEAIKINQDPLGIMGRLIKNSTDIGVYVKQITPSKGDKKSFAFAYLNRNEKEGYKRIEIQLASIGLTDPAGYYVHDIWSHVDLGLLRSGDSIVVSIAPAGSVFFRADLASLHQPKGKRRYKFDNSNVVYEFEREQSQLGRFDFGDYLRTNRVQF
;
A
#
# COMPACT_ATOMS: atom_id res chain seq x y z
N MET A 1 -45.52 -35.74 20.79
CA MET A 1 -44.64 -35.61 19.61
C MET A 1 -43.81 -34.33 19.80
N ARG A 2 -42.61 -34.44 20.35
CA ARG A 2 -41.71 -33.29 20.60
C ARG A 2 -40.80 -33.15 19.39
N LEU A 3 -40.95 -32.06 18.66
CA LEU A 3 -40.00 -31.67 17.61
C LEU A 3 -38.69 -31.19 18.25
N LEU A 4 -37.63 -31.94 18.04
CA LEU A 4 -36.26 -31.49 18.26
C LEU A 4 -35.83 -30.64 17.07
N LEU A 5 -35.68 -29.32 17.28
CA LEU A 5 -34.97 -28.43 16.33
C LEU A 5 -33.46 -28.74 16.44
N PRO A 6 -32.76 -29.02 15.32
CA PRO A 6 -31.33 -29.09 15.35
C PRO A 6 -30.76 -27.66 15.44
N LEU A 7 -30.02 -27.36 16.51
CA LEU A 7 -29.14 -26.20 16.56
C LEU A 7 -28.00 -26.40 15.52
N LEU A 8 -28.11 -25.69 14.41
CA LEU A 8 -26.95 -25.48 13.52
C LEU A 8 -25.92 -24.61 14.25
N PHE A 9 -24.90 -25.26 14.78
CA PHE A 9 -23.67 -24.55 15.12
C PHE A 9 -23.01 -24.10 13.82
N CYS A 10 -23.16 -22.82 13.46
CA CYS A 10 -22.23 -22.16 12.56
C CYS A 10 -20.87 -22.15 13.24
N VAL A 11 -19.98 -23.03 12.80
CA VAL A 11 -18.55 -22.91 13.09
C VAL A 11 -18.08 -21.69 12.31
N GLY A 12 -18.17 -20.52 12.95
CA GLY A 12 -17.57 -19.30 12.44
C GLY A 12 -16.06 -19.55 12.29
N ALA A 13 -15.55 -19.44 11.08
CA ALA A 13 -14.12 -19.33 10.87
C ALA A 13 -13.65 -18.09 11.67
N PHE A 14 -12.99 -18.29 12.80
CA PHE A 14 -12.37 -17.24 13.58
C PHE A 14 -11.23 -16.64 12.74
N CYS A 15 -11.55 -15.55 12.08
CA CYS A 15 -10.62 -14.63 11.45
C CYS A 15 -10.44 -13.46 12.41
N LEU A 16 -9.27 -12.83 12.47
CA LEU A 16 -9.11 -11.58 13.22
C LEU A 16 -10.08 -10.53 12.65
N ASP A 17 -11.26 -10.45 13.21
CA ASP A 17 -12.25 -9.41 12.92
C ASP A 17 -12.35 -8.48 14.13
N ASN A 18 -11.26 -7.75 14.35
CA ASN A 18 -11.20 -6.70 15.38
C ASN A 18 -11.77 -5.35 14.87
N GLY A 19 -12.41 -5.35 13.72
CA GLY A 19 -12.98 -4.16 13.07
C GLY A 19 -11.95 -3.21 12.45
N LEU A 20 -10.63 -3.51 12.57
CA LEU A 20 -9.54 -2.68 12.06
C LEU A 20 -9.15 -3.08 10.63
N GLY A 21 -8.51 -2.14 9.92
CA GLY A 21 -7.98 -2.42 8.59
C GLY A 21 -9.03 -2.87 7.58
N ARG A 22 -10.27 -2.35 7.61
CA ARG A 22 -11.32 -2.73 6.65
C ARG A 22 -10.96 -2.35 5.21
N THR A 23 -10.10 -1.37 5.03
CA THR A 23 -9.36 -1.06 3.81
C THR A 23 -7.86 -1.04 4.13
N PRO A 24 -6.97 -1.16 3.12
CA PRO A 24 -5.53 -1.11 3.35
C PRO A 24 -5.14 0.18 4.10
N PRO A 25 -4.27 0.12 5.12
CA PRO A 25 -3.85 1.32 5.84
C PRO A 25 -3.08 2.28 4.93
N MET A 26 -3.26 3.58 5.16
CA MET A 26 -2.55 4.64 4.49
C MET A 26 -1.93 5.59 5.50
N GLY A 27 -0.62 5.84 5.37
CA GLY A 27 0.11 6.66 6.31
C GLY A 27 1.52 7.01 5.86
N TRP A 28 2.34 7.39 6.82
CA TRP A 28 3.75 7.70 6.65
C TRP A 28 4.57 7.01 7.73
N MET A 29 5.77 6.51 7.40
CA MET A 29 6.70 5.83 8.30
C MET A 29 8.13 6.30 8.01
N SER A 30 8.98 6.37 9.02
CA SER A 30 10.28 7.01 8.91
C SER A 30 11.37 6.17 8.21
N TRP A 31 11.25 4.82 8.17
CA TRP A 31 12.39 3.94 7.92
C TRP A 31 13.18 4.23 6.65
N THR A 32 12.60 4.08 5.47
CA THR A 32 13.36 4.14 4.21
C THR A 32 13.94 5.53 3.91
N ALA A 33 13.34 6.60 4.47
CA ALA A 33 13.84 7.96 4.28
C ALA A 33 14.92 8.36 5.28
N PHE A 34 14.82 7.87 6.53
CA PHE A 34 15.64 8.36 7.64
C PHE A 34 16.39 7.24 8.37
N TYR A 35 16.04 5.98 8.16
CA TYR A 35 16.63 4.81 8.83
C TYR A 35 16.77 5.03 10.36
N CYS A 36 17.88 4.60 10.93
CA CYS A 36 18.23 4.79 12.33
C CYS A 36 19.21 5.98 12.49
N GLU A 37 18.88 7.14 11.88
CA GLU A 37 19.72 8.33 12.05
C GLU A 37 19.45 8.96 13.43
N ILE A 38 20.40 8.83 14.33
CA ILE A 38 20.27 9.31 15.72
C ILE A 38 21.24 10.44 16.08
N ASP A 39 22.13 10.84 15.16
CA ASP A 39 23.04 11.99 15.36
C ASP A 39 22.34 13.30 14.99
N CYS A 40 21.57 13.83 15.94
CA CYS A 40 20.83 15.08 15.72
C CYS A 40 21.71 16.34 15.64
N VAL A 41 22.97 16.25 16.02
CA VAL A 41 23.92 17.38 15.85
C VAL A 41 24.39 17.43 14.40
N LYS A 42 24.76 16.30 13.85
CA LYS A 42 25.24 16.18 12.49
C LYS A 42 24.11 16.24 11.45
N HIS A 43 22.96 15.66 11.76
CA HIS A 43 21.80 15.55 10.86
C HIS A 43 20.53 16.12 11.51
N PRO A 44 20.47 17.43 11.82
CA PRO A 44 19.38 18.01 12.63
C PRO A 44 17.99 17.89 12.01
N THR A 45 17.90 17.80 10.67
CA THR A 45 16.62 17.69 9.93
C THR A 45 16.22 16.25 9.60
N GLY A 46 17.16 15.29 9.70
CA GLY A 46 16.92 13.87 9.36
C GLY A 46 17.01 12.93 10.56
N CYS A 47 17.34 13.46 11.72
CA CYS A 47 17.46 12.67 12.95
C CYS A 47 16.10 12.16 13.43
N ILE A 48 16.06 10.90 13.90
CA ILE A 48 14.89 10.29 14.55
C ILE A 48 14.63 10.96 15.89
N ASN A 49 13.79 11.99 15.88
CA ASN A 49 13.39 12.78 17.06
C ASN A 49 11.94 13.24 16.95
N GLU A 50 11.37 13.72 18.05
CA GLU A 50 9.94 14.12 18.08
C GLU A 50 9.59 15.24 17.07
N GLN A 51 10.56 16.13 16.76
CA GLN A 51 10.31 17.22 15.83
C GLN A 51 10.15 16.70 14.39
N LEU A 52 10.93 15.70 13.97
CA LEU A 52 10.77 15.06 12.66
C LEU A 52 9.34 14.54 12.47
N TYR A 53 8.80 13.83 13.45
CA TYR A 53 7.44 13.26 13.36
C TYR A 53 6.36 14.34 13.42
N LYS A 54 6.56 15.39 14.20
CA LYS A 54 5.67 16.58 14.22
C LYS A 54 5.65 17.25 12.86
N ASP A 55 6.81 17.48 12.24
CA ASP A 55 6.92 18.06 10.91
C ASP A 55 6.19 17.22 9.87
N MET A 56 6.37 15.89 9.88
CA MET A 56 5.69 15.00 8.94
C MET A 56 4.18 15.00 9.15
N ALA A 57 3.71 15.03 10.39
CA ALA A 57 2.28 15.16 10.69
C ALA A 57 1.70 16.47 10.16
N ASP A 58 2.41 17.58 10.37
CA ASP A 58 2.01 18.88 9.85
C ASP A 58 1.98 18.91 8.31
N GLN A 59 2.95 18.27 7.65
CA GLN A 59 2.97 18.14 6.19
C GLN A 59 1.84 17.23 5.68
N LEU A 60 1.49 16.15 6.38
CA LEU A 60 0.33 15.32 6.01
C LEU A 60 -0.95 16.13 5.94
N VAL A 61 -1.17 17.01 6.92
CA VAL A 61 -2.38 17.85 7.00
C VAL A 61 -2.30 19.04 6.04
N SER A 62 -1.24 19.85 6.12
CA SER A 62 -1.09 21.05 5.29
C SER A 62 -0.96 20.74 3.80
N GLY A 63 -0.30 19.62 3.45
CA GLY A 63 -0.18 19.11 2.08
C GLY A 63 -1.43 18.42 1.56
N GLY A 64 -2.47 18.23 2.40
CA GLY A 64 -3.74 17.63 2.02
C GLY A 64 -3.70 16.13 1.78
N TYR A 65 -2.66 15.43 2.24
CA TYR A 65 -2.56 13.98 2.16
C TYR A 65 -3.61 13.28 3.03
N ASP A 66 -3.92 13.87 4.18
CA ASP A 66 -4.99 13.41 5.07
C ASP A 66 -6.36 13.37 4.39
N LYS A 67 -6.61 14.28 3.45
CA LYS A 67 -7.89 14.40 2.71
C LYS A 67 -8.06 13.33 1.63
N VAL A 68 -6.98 12.66 1.27
CA VAL A 68 -7.03 11.53 0.32
C VAL A 68 -6.82 10.17 1.00
N GLY A 69 -6.68 10.15 2.34
CA GLY A 69 -6.72 8.91 3.11
C GLY A 69 -5.47 8.59 3.94
N TYR A 70 -4.37 9.32 3.82
CA TYR A 70 -3.18 9.11 4.66
C TYR A 70 -3.46 9.63 6.07
N LYS A 71 -3.73 8.71 7.00
CA LYS A 71 -4.27 9.03 8.33
C LYS A 71 -3.38 8.64 9.50
N SER A 72 -2.15 8.20 9.25
CA SER A 72 -1.27 7.77 10.33
C SER A 72 0.18 8.20 10.12
N VAL A 73 0.87 8.44 11.24
CA VAL A 73 2.32 8.68 11.30
C VAL A 73 2.91 7.60 12.19
N HIS A 74 3.90 6.88 11.66
CA HIS A 74 4.51 5.74 12.33
C HIS A 74 5.98 6.04 12.63
N ILE A 75 6.36 5.85 13.88
CA ILE A 75 7.76 5.77 14.28
C ILE A 75 8.26 4.36 13.92
N ASP A 76 9.41 4.27 13.25
CA ASP A 76 10.12 3.01 13.05
C ASP A 76 11.22 2.85 14.13
N ASP A 77 12.15 1.91 13.98
CA ASP A 77 13.16 1.55 14.98
C ASP A 77 13.99 2.74 15.52
N CYS A 78 14.78 2.51 16.54
CA CYS A 78 15.75 3.44 17.12
C CYS A 78 15.15 4.63 17.92
N TRP A 79 13.90 4.53 18.35
CA TRP A 79 13.23 5.60 19.12
C TRP A 79 13.49 5.53 20.63
N SER A 80 13.78 4.33 21.17
CA SER A 80 13.87 4.08 22.61
C SER A 80 15.25 4.41 23.19
N GLU A 81 15.36 4.36 24.52
CA GLU A 81 16.62 4.21 25.23
C GLU A 81 17.19 2.81 25.02
N MET A 82 18.50 2.67 25.26
CA MET A 82 19.20 1.37 25.13
C MET A 82 18.84 0.37 26.25
N GLU A 83 18.14 0.82 27.25
CA GLU A 83 17.72 0.00 28.39
C GLU A 83 16.28 0.33 28.79
N ARG A 84 15.57 -0.67 29.30
CA ARG A 84 14.27 -0.50 29.94
C ARG A 84 14.45 0.17 31.30
N ASP A 85 13.39 0.74 31.84
CA ASP A 85 13.43 1.30 33.21
C ASP A 85 13.48 0.20 34.29
N SER A 86 13.53 0.62 35.56
CA SER A 86 13.59 -0.29 36.72
C SER A 86 12.34 -1.20 36.85
N HIS A 87 11.26 -0.92 36.16
CA HIS A 87 10.02 -1.69 36.12
C HIS A 87 9.91 -2.56 34.84
N GLY A 88 10.96 -2.57 34.01
CA GLY A 88 10.98 -3.30 32.75
C GLY A 88 10.19 -2.61 31.60
N ILE A 89 9.83 -1.34 31.75
CA ILE A 89 9.05 -0.57 30.77
C ILE A 89 10.01 0.03 29.74
N LEU A 90 9.60 0.01 28.46
CA LEU A 90 10.29 0.71 27.37
C LEU A 90 10.26 2.22 27.62
N VAL A 91 11.37 2.89 27.37
CA VAL A 91 11.52 4.33 27.57
C VAL A 91 11.90 5.00 26.27
N ALA A 92 11.17 6.02 25.88
CA ALA A 92 11.55 6.89 24.77
C ALA A 92 12.89 7.58 25.07
N ASN A 93 13.77 7.72 24.07
CA ASN A 93 15.04 8.42 24.28
C ASN A 93 14.75 9.88 24.71
N LYS A 94 15.16 10.23 25.93
CA LYS A 94 14.79 11.49 26.61
C LYS A 94 15.31 12.73 25.89
N THR A 95 16.43 12.61 25.18
CA THR A 95 17.01 13.72 24.43
C THR A 95 16.28 13.96 23.11
N ARG A 96 15.94 12.89 22.43
CA ARG A 96 15.29 12.95 21.10
C ARG A 96 13.77 13.08 21.18
N PHE A 97 13.16 12.55 22.24
CA PHE A 97 11.72 12.59 22.53
C PHE A 97 11.43 13.13 23.92
N PRO A 98 11.79 14.40 24.22
CA PRO A 98 11.70 14.96 25.56
C PRO A 98 10.27 15.01 26.11
N SER A 99 9.25 15.11 25.24
CA SER A 99 7.83 15.11 25.65
C SER A 99 7.27 13.69 25.90
N GLY A 100 7.97 12.65 25.43
CA GLY A 100 7.56 11.26 25.51
C GLY A 100 6.50 10.85 24.48
N MET A 101 6.29 9.52 24.33
CA MET A 101 5.43 8.97 23.28
C MET A 101 3.95 9.33 23.44
N LYS A 102 3.44 9.42 24.68
CA LYS A 102 2.04 9.82 24.89
C LYS A 102 1.75 11.25 24.41
N ALA A 103 2.67 12.19 24.65
CA ALA A 103 2.51 13.56 24.16
C ALA A 103 2.60 13.62 22.63
N LEU A 104 3.46 12.82 22.04
CA LEU A 104 3.58 12.72 20.58
C LEU A 104 2.33 12.07 19.94
N ALA A 105 1.78 11.02 20.56
CA ALA A 105 0.50 10.44 20.13
C ALA A 105 -0.63 11.47 20.18
N LYS A 106 -0.72 12.23 21.27
CA LYS A 106 -1.69 13.33 21.39
C LYS A 106 -1.51 14.38 20.29
N TYR A 107 -0.27 14.74 19.95
CA TYR A 107 0.02 15.67 18.85
C TYR A 107 -0.55 15.19 17.50
N MET A 108 -0.45 13.88 17.22
CA MET A 108 -1.06 13.26 16.04
C MET A 108 -2.59 13.29 16.11
N HIS A 109 -3.16 12.89 17.25
CA HIS A 109 -4.61 12.83 17.44
C HIS A 109 -5.27 14.23 17.35
N ASP A 110 -4.63 15.27 17.87
CA ASP A 110 -5.10 16.66 17.78
C ASP A 110 -5.21 17.13 16.29
N ARG A 111 -4.51 16.45 15.36
CA ARG A 111 -4.55 16.67 13.90
C ARG A 111 -5.48 15.72 13.14
N GLY A 112 -6.19 14.85 13.85
CA GLY A 112 -7.02 13.81 13.26
C GLY A 112 -6.22 12.70 12.59
N LEU A 113 -4.95 12.52 12.99
CA LEU A 113 -4.06 11.46 12.57
C LEU A 113 -3.95 10.39 13.66
N LYS A 114 -3.61 9.17 13.27
CA LYS A 114 -3.29 8.06 14.15
C LYS A 114 -1.79 8.00 14.42
N PHE A 115 -1.40 7.42 15.55
CA PHE A 115 -0.03 7.24 15.97
C PHE A 115 0.38 5.76 15.89
N GLY A 116 1.43 5.45 15.12
CA GLY A 116 2.03 4.13 15.03
C GLY A 116 3.40 4.08 15.67
N ILE A 117 3.76 2.91 16.20
CA ILE A 117 5.06 2.65 16.80
C ILE A 117 5.65 1.34 16.28
N TYR A 118 6.96 1.23 16.34
CA TYR A 118 7.73 0.04 16.04
C TYR A 118 8.19 -0.66 17.31
N GLU A 119 8.19 -1.97 17.27
CA GLU A 119 8.87 -2.85 18.22
C GLU A 119 9.31 -4.14 17.51
N ASP A 120 10.03 -5.00 18.22
CA ASP A 120 10.56 -6.27 17.72
C ASP A 120 10.23 -7.41 18.68
N TYR A 121 9.81 -8.55 18.18
CA TYR A 121 9.54 -9.73 19.00
C TYR A 121 10.82 -10.35 19.59
N GLY A 122 12.01 -9.99 19.11
CA GLY A 122 13.27 -10.51 19.60
C GLY A 122 13.70 -10.00 20.98
N THR A 123 14.89 -10.44 21.39
CA THR A 123 15.55 -9.94 22.59
C THR A 123 16.04 -8.50 22.44
N LYS A 124 16.28 -8.11 21.18
CA LYS A 124 16.62 -6.75 20.74
C LYS A 124 15.93 -6.46 19.41
N THR A 125 15.73 -5.16 19.14
CA THR A 125 15.31 -4.70 17.82
C THR A 125 16.42 -4.91 16.78
N CYS A 126 16.11 -4.72 15.51
CA CYS A 126 17.09 -4.78 14.42
C CYS A 126 18.19 -3.73 14.61
N GLY A 127 17.87 -2.55 15.16
CA GLY A 127 18.79 -1.48 15.54
C GLY A 127 19.54 -1.73 16.86
N GLY A 128 19.27 -2.84 17.57
CA GLY A 128 19.97 -3.23 18.80
C GLY A 128 19.39 -2.68 20.10
N TYR A 129 18.21 -2.04 20.04
CA TYR A 129 17.46 -1.56 21.20
C TYR A 129 16.73 -2.69 21.93
N PRO A 130 16.16 -2.48 23.14
CA PRO A 130 15.44 -3.53 23.85
C PRO A 130 14.24 -4.04 23.05
N GLY A 131 14.16 -5.35 22.78
CA GLY A 131 13.01 -5.99 22.16
C GLY A 131 12.00 -6.53 23.17
N SER A 132 10.86 -7.05 22.67
CA SER A 132 9.69 -7.42 23.48
C SER A 132 9.69 -8.88 23.95
N TYR A 133 10.66 -9.71 23.57
CA TYR A 133 10.70 -11.11 23.99
C TYR A 133 10.66 -11.24 25.52
N LYS A 134 9.63 -11.91 26.04
CA LYS A 134 9.27 -12.03 27.46
C LYS A 134 8.79 -10.73 28.13
N HIS A 135 8.48 -9.71 27.35
CA HIS A 135 7.93 -8.44 27.81
C HIS A 135 6.58 -8.10 27.13
N GLU A 136 5.99 -9.02 26.39
CA GLU A 136 4.83 -8.83 25.51
C GLU A 136 3.69 -8.11 26.25
N LYS A 137 3.38 -8.55 27.47
CA LYS A 137 2.31 -7.96 28.29
C LYS A 137 2.59 -6.53 28.73
N VAL A 138 3.79 -6.28 29.23
CA VAL A 138 4.15 -4.93 29.73
C VAL A 138 4.24 -3.95 28.57
N ASP A 139 4.73 -4.38 27.41
CA ASP A 139 4.86 -3.55 26.23
C ASP A 139 3.48 -3.24 25.61
N ALA A 140 2.60 -4.23 25.51
CA ALA A 140 1.22 -4.03 25.05
C ALA A 140 0.49 -3.01 25.95
N GLN A 141 0.61 -3.13 27.27
CA GLN A 141 0.05 -2.18 28.23
C GLN A 141 0.66 -0.79 28.10
N THR A 142 1.97 -0.70 27.85
CA THR A 142 2.70 0.55 27.64
C THR A 142 2.22 1.26 26.40
N PHE A 143 2.10 0.53 25.27
CA PHE A 143 1.59 1.10 24.02
C PHE A 143 0.14 1.56 24.14
N ALA A 144 -0.71 0.81 24.84
CA ALA A 144 -2.07 1.24 25.12
C ALA A 144 -2.11 2.51 25.99
N ALA A 145 -1.25 2.60 27.02
CA ALA A 145 -1.15 3.78 27.89
C ALA A 145 -0.60 5.02 27.17
N TRP A 146 0.17 4.85 26.11
CA TRP A 146 0.65 5.92 25.24
C TRP A 146 -0.32 6.30 24.11
N ASP A 147 -1.49 5.71 24.07
CA ASP A 147 -2.50 5.94 23.04
C ASP A 147 -2.03 5.57 21.61
N VAL A 148 -1.25 4.49 21.47
CA VAL A 148 -0.82 3.94 20.19
C VAL A 148 -2.02 3.35 19.44
N ASP A 149 -2.09 3.56 18.10
CA ASP A 149 -3.15 3.05 17.23
C ASP A 149 -2.68 1.96 16.26
N TYR A 150 -1.36 1.82 16.08
CA TYR A 150 -0.75 0.88 15.15
C TYR A 150 0.59 0.41 15.70
N LEU A 151 0.82 -0.88 15.68
CA LEU A 151 2.10 -1.50 16.06
C LEU A 151 2.67 -2.26 14.85
N LYS A 152 3.89 -1.88 14.42
CA LYS A 152 4.75 -2.72 13.59
C LYS A 152 5.60 -3.57 14.54
N LEU A 153 5.41 -4.88 14.51
CA LEU A 153 6.24 -5.84 15.25
C LEU A 153 7.16 -6.55 14.30
N ASP A 154 8.45 -6.33 14.46
CA ASP A 154 9.51 -6.96 13.68
C ASP A 154 9.97 -8.28 14.30
N GLY A 155 10.98 -8.96 13.73
CA GLY A 155 11.39 -10.31 14.13
C GLY A 155 12.90 -10.56 14.08
N CYS A 156 13.71 -9.52 14.31
CA CYS A 156 15.15 -9.67 14.50
C CYS A 156 15.48 -10.37 15.85
N ASN A 157 16.66 -10.91 15.96
CA ASN A 157 17.22 -11.41 17.22
C ASN A 157 16.36 -12.45 17.98
N ILE A 158 15.59 -13.25 17.25
CA ILE A 158 14.78 -14.37 17.75
C ILE A 158 14.89 -15.56 16.80
N ASP A 159 14.74 -16.77 17.35
CA ASP A 159 14.61 -17.98 16.54
C ASP A 159 13.27 -17.96 15.77
N GLN A 160 13.31 -18.16 14.47
CA GLN A 160 12.14 -18.21 13.60
C GLN A 160 11.06 -19.21 14.08
N ALA A 161 11.50 -20.31 14.74
CA ALA A 161 10.60 -21.30 15.34
C ALA A 161 9.73 -20.72 16.48
N MET A 162 10.11 -19.59 17.05
CA MET A 162 9.34 -18.89 18.09
C MET A 162 8.25 -17.97 17.53
N MET A 163 8.32 -17.59 16.25
CA MET A 163 7.37 -16.66 15.66
C MET A 163 5.91 -17.14 15.70
N PRO A 164 5.59 -18.43 15.39
CA PRO A 164 4.22 -18.95 15.50
C PRO A 164 3.64 -18.93 16.93
N ILE A 165 4.48 -18.72 17.95
CA ILE A 165 4.10 -18.61 19.35
C ILE A 165 4.00 -17.15 19.77
N GLY A 166 5.01 -16.34 19.44
CA GLY A 166 5.16 -15.00 19.94
C GLY A 166 4.25 -13.96 19.30
N TYR A 167 4.07 -13.99 17.98
CA TYR A 167 3.15 -13.06 17.33
C TYR A 167 1.70 -13.25 17.81
N PRO A 168 1.17 -14.49 17.94
CA PRO A 168 -0.14 -14.74 18.57
C PRO A 168 -0.21 -14.31 20.03
N LEU A 169 0.86 -14.52 20.81
CA LEU A 169 0.92 -14.09 22.20
C LEU A 169 0.84 -12.57 22.31
N PHE A 170 1.60 -11.86 21.48
CA PHE A 170 1.60 -10.39 21.48
C PHE A 170 0.23 -9.82 21.10
N GLU A 171 -0.42 -10.40 20.08
CA GLU A 171 -1.78 -10.04 19.68
C GLU A 171 -2.77 -10.20 20.84
N LYS A 172 -2.71 -11.33 21.55
CA LYS A 172 -3.54 -11.57 22.73
C LYS A 172 -3.33 -10.49 23.79
N GLU A 173 -2.08 -10.14 24.11
CA GLU A 173 -1.75 -9.11 25.08
C GLU A 173 -2.22 -7.72 24.64
N LEU A 174 -2.15 -7.40 23.32
CA LEU A 174 -2.72 -6.17 22.76
C LEU A 174 -4.23 -6.12 22.96
N ASN A 175 -4.94 -7.20 22.67
CA ASN A 175 -6.40 -7.29 22.84
C ASN A 175 -6.83 -7.17 24.31
N GLU A 176 -6.06 -7.74 25.23
CA GLU A 176 -6.33 -7.66 26.67
C GLU A 176 -6.23 -6.23 27.22
N THR A 177 -5.55 -5.30 26.50
CA THR A 177 -5.53 -3.88 26.89
C THR A 177 -6.88 -3.18 26.69
N GLY A 178 -7.75 -3.73 25.85
CA GLY A 178 -9.03 -3.13 25.43
C GLY A 178 -8.88 -1.95 24.46
N ARG A 179 -7.64 -1.53 24.11
CA ARG A 179 -7.40 -0.50 23.10
C ARG A 179 -7.33 -1.12 21.70
N PRO A 180 -8.06 -0.57 20.70
CA PRO A 180 -7.94 -1.04 19.32
C PRO A 180 -6.60 -0.58 18.72
N ILE A 181 -5.63 -1.50 18.62
CA ILE A 181 -4.32 -1.28 18.02
C ILE A 181 -4.22 -2.16 16.76
N MET A 182 -4.02 -1.55 15.60
CA MET A 182 -3.81 -2.27 14.37
C MET A 182 -2.45 -2.98 14.40
N TYR A 183 -2.44 -4.27 14.18
CA TYR A 183 -1.25 -5.10 14.35
C TYR A 183 -0.63 -5.48 13.01
N SER A 184 0.60 -5.04 12.78
CA SER A 184 1.42 -5.30 11.60
C SER A 184 2.59 -6.21 11.96
N CYS A 185 2.70 -7.34 11.28
CA CYS A 185 3.65 -8.40 11.60
C CYS A 185 4.72 -8.53 10.52
N SER A 186 5.97 -8.71 10.89
CA SER A 186 7.04 -9.05 9.94
C SER A 186 7.28 -10.58 9.83
N TRP A 187 6.51 -11.37 10.51
CA TRP A 187 6.65 -12.84 10.59
C TRP A 187 6.93 -13.52 9.25
N PRO A 188 6.15 -13.38 8.15
CA PRO A 188 6.44 -14.08 6.90
C PRO A 188 7.76 -13.67 6.25
N ALA A 189 8.20 -12.42 6.43
CA ALA A 189 9.44 -11.94 5.81
C ALA A 189 10.69 -12.68 6.33
N TYR A 190 10.66 -13.13 7.57
CA TYR A 190 11.73 -13.92 8.17
C TYR A 190 11.75 -15.39 7.70
N LEU A 191 10.72 -15.83 6.98
CA LEU A 191 10.61 -17.18 6.42
C LEU A 191 10.78 -17.18 4.89
N ILE A 192 11.44 -16.18 4.34
CA ILE A 192 11.62 -16.00 2.89
C ILE A 192 12.33 -17.18 2.23
N ASP A 193 13.32 -17.74 2.92
CA ASP A 193 14.08 -18.92 2.45
C ASP A 193 13.32 -20.24 2.67
N HIS A 194 12.22 -20.20 3.44
CA HIS A 194 11.37 -21.33 3.79
C HIS A 194 9.88 -21.03 3.56
N PRO A 195 9.47 -20.61 2.35
CA PRO A 195 8.10 -20.18 2.05
C PRO A 195 7.05 -21.30 2.20
N GLU A 196 7.49 -22.55 2.29
CA GLU A 196 6.65 -23.71 2.61
C GLU A 196 6.18 -23.73 4.07
N LEU A 197 6.92 -23.08 4.98
CA LEU A 197 6.59 -22.98 6.41
C LEU A 197 5.59 -21.84 6.68
N VAL A 198 5.36 -20.94 5.72
CA VAL A 198 4.45 -19.80 5.91
C VAL A 198 3.00 -20.24 5.83
N ASN A 199 2.29 -20.13 6.94
CA ASN A 199 0.85 -20.35 7.01
C ASN A 199 0.07 -19.02 7.05
N TYR A 200 -0.25 -18.46 5.89
CA TYR A 200 -0.97 -17.19 5.79
C TYR A 200 -2.36 -17.21 6.43
N ASN A 201 -3.04 -18.36 6.45
CA ASN A 201 -4.31 -18.49 7.16
C ASN A 201 -4.15 -18.35 8.68
N LEU A 202 -3.04 -18.84 9.23
CA LEU A 202 -2.72 -18.66 10.64
C LEU A 202 -2.33 -17.21 10.93
N ILE A 203 -1.47 -16.62 10.10
CA ILE A 203 -1.03 -15.22 10.23
C ILE A 203 -2.23 -14.28 10.21
N GLY A 204 -3.16 -14.45 9.25
CA GLY A 204 -4.38 -13.64 9.15
C GLY A 204 -5.40 -13.84 10.28
N LYS A 205 -5.15 -14.75 11.24
CA LYS A 205 -5.94 -14.85 12.48
C LYS A 205 -5.45 -13.88 13.56
N TYR A 206 -4.21 -13.40 13.44
CA TYR A 206 -3.56 -12.61 14.49
C TYR A 206 -3.10 -11.23 13.99
N CYS A 207 -2.77 -11.10 12.71
CA CYS A 207 -2.21 -9.88 12.13
C CYS A 207 -3.20 -9.22 11.17
N ASN A 208 -3.29 -7.87 11.22
CA ASN A 208 -4.07 -7.09 10.25
C ASN A 208 -3.30 -6.82 8.96
N THR A 209 -1.97 -6.69 9.05
CA THR A 209 -1.06 -6.59 7.90
C THR A 209 0.18 -7.44 8.15
N TRP A 210 0.89 -7.81 7.09
CA TRP A 210 2.16 -8.52 7.27
C TRP A 210 3.11 -8.35 6.09
N ARG A 211 4.39 -8.14 6.43
CA ARG A 211 5.50 -8.12 5.48
C ARG A 211 5.80 -9.53 4.99
N ASN A 212 6.11 -9.67 3.70
CA ASN A 212 6.35 -10.98 3.07
C ASN A 212 7.75 -11.15 2.50
N PHE A 213 8.49 -10.05 2.34
CA PHE A 213 9.76 -10.05 1.61
C PHE A 213 10.72 -9.03 2.20
N ASP A 214 11.92 -8.94 1.61
CA ASP A 214 12.99 -8.02 1.98
C ASP A 214 12.52 -6.57 2.10
N ASP A 215 13.28 -5.78 2.85
CA ASP A 215 13.06 -4.35 3.00
C ASP A 215 13.26 -3.61 1.69
N ILE A 216 12.33 -2.71 1.39
CA ILE A 216 12.44 -1.83 0.25
C ILE A 216 13.52 -0.78 0.48
N ASN A 217 14.26 -0.46 -0.58
CA ASN A 217 15.14 0.70 -0.63
C ASN A 217 14.83 1.56 -1.86
N SER A 218 15.40 2.77 -1.90
CA SER A 218 15.14 3.74 -2.96
C SER A 218 15.87 3.39 -4.25
N SER A 219 15.53 2.24 -4.85
CA SER A 219 16.05 1.78 -6.15
C SER A 219 15.00 1.00 -6.93
N TRP A 220 15.07 1.10 -8.27
CA TRP A 220 14.21 0.29 -9.15
C TRP A 220 14.42 -1.21 -8.95
N LYS A 221 15.67 -1.62 -8.75
CA LYS A 221 16.00 -3.02 -8.47
C LYS A 221 15.24 -3.56 -7.26
N SER A 222 15.15 -2.78 -6.18
CA SER A 222 14.39 -3.18 -4.99
C SER A 222 12.90 -3.27 -5.27
N ILE A 223 12.30 -2.27 -5.94
CA ILE A 223 10.90 -2.28 -6.32
C ILE A 223 10.57 -3.53 -7.16
N ILE A 224 11.37 -3.83 -8.18
CA ILE A 224 11.15 -4.98 -9.07
C ILE A 224 11.38 -6.31 -8.36
N SER A 225 12.31 -6.41 -7.41
CA SER A 225 12.51 -7.65 -6.64
C SER A 225 11.26 -7.99 -5.82
N ILE A 226 10.66 -7.00 -5.17
CA ILE A 226 9.40 -7.16 -4.43
C ILE A 226 8.27 -7.54 -5.38
N ILE A 227 8.13 -6.84 -6.50
CA ILE A 227 7.11 -7.16 -7.51
C ILE A 227 7.26 -8.62 -8.00
N SER A 228 8.48 -9.04 -8.31
CA SER A 228 8.76 -10.39 -8.79
C SER A 228 8.46 -11.46 -7.76
N TYR A 229 8.73 -11.18 -6.47
CA TYR A 229 8.37 -12.09 -5.37
C TYR A 229 6.85 -12.23 -5.25
N TYR A 230 6.12 -11.11 -5.24
CA TYR A 230 4.66 -11.12 -5.14
C TYR A 230 4.00 -11.82 -6.33
N ASP A 231 4.51 -11.63 -7.53
CA ASP A 231 4.06 -12.33 -8.74
C ASP A 231 4.23 -13.84 -8.64
N LYS A 232 5.38 -14.28 -8.12
CA LYS A 232 5.67 -15.70 -7.87
C LYS A 232 4.74 -16.29 -6.81
N MET A 233 4.42 -15.52 -5.78
CA MET A 233 3.67 -15.98 -4.62
C MET A 233 2.16 -15.71 -4.71
N GLN A 234 1.66 -15.12 -5.79
CA GLN A 234 0.28 -14.64 -5.92
C GLN A 234 -0.78 -15.71 -5.61
N ASP A 235 -0.54 -16.99 -5.96
CA ASP A 235 -1.50 -18.08 -5.70
C ASP A 235 -1.63 -18.41 -4.20
N LYS A 236 -0.64 -18.02 -3.37
CA LYS A 236 -0.71 -18.11 -1.91
C LYS A 236 -1.26 -16.82 -1.29
N HIS A 237 -0.90 -15.65 -1.88
CA HIS A 237 -1.29 -14.34 -1.34
C HIS A 237 -2.76 -14.01 -1.58
N ILE A 238 -3.25 -14.15 -2.83
CA ILE A 238 -4.61 -13.74 -3.21
C ILE A 238 -5.70 -14.37 -2.33
N PRO A 239 -5.68 -15.68 -2.04
CA PRO A 239 -6.72 -16.31 -1.22
C PRO A 239 -6.75 -15.86 0.24
N THR A 240 -5.66 -15.25 0.72
CA THR A 240 -5.49 -14.86 2.14
C THR A 240 -5.50 -13.34 2.34
N HIS A 241 -5.69 -12.58 1.25
CA HIS A 241 -5.75 -11.13 1.23
C HIS A 241 -7.20 -10.63 1.25
N GLY A 242 -7.46 -9.53 1.96
CA GLY A 242 -8.78 -8.92 1.99
C GLY A 242 -9.01 -8.02 3.21
N PRO A 243 -10.24 -7.54 3.42
CA PRO A 243 -10.56 -6.66 4.53
C PRO A 243 -10.11 -7.20 5.89
N GLY A 244 -9.28 -6.41 6.58
CA GLY A 244 -8.67 -6.77 7.87
C GLY A 244 -7.41 -7.64 7.76
N LYS A 245 -6.99 -8.03 6.54
CA LYS A 245 -5.88 -8.95 6.28
C LYS A 245 -5.15 -8.53 5.01
N TRP A 246 -4.06 -7.78 5.15
CA TRP A 246 -3.38 -7.18 4.02
C TRP A 246 -1.93 -7.67 3.92
N HIS A 247 -1.57 -8.22 2.76
CA HIS A 247 -0.18 -8.44 2.40
C HIS A 247 0.50 -7.10 2.16
N ASP A 248 1.60 -6.85 2.84
CA ASP A 248 2.33 -5.59 2.81
C ASP A 248 3.65 -5.75 2.01
N PRO A 249 3.74 -5.15 0.81
CA PRO A 249 4.94 -5.17 -0.02
C PRO A 249 5.98 -4.13 0.39
N ASP A 250 5.82 -3.53 1.57
CA ASP A 250 6.62 -2.44 2.12
C ASP A 250 6.30 -1.04 1.58
N MET A 251 7.00 -0.06 2.10
CA MET A 251 6.72 1.37 1.99
C MET A 251 6.82 1.91 0.56
N LEU A 252 6.12 3.02 0.32
CA LEU A 252 6.27 3.82 -0.90
C LEU A 252 7.53 4.69 -0.80
N VAL A 253 8.45 4.51 -1.75
CA VAL A 253 9.72 5.26 -1.85
C VAL A 253 9.64 6.43 -2.85
N ILE A 254 8.43 6.86 -3.17
CA ILE A 254 8.10 7.89 -4.15
C ILE A 254 8.71 9.23 -3.73
N GLY A 255 9.47 9.84 -4.64
CA GLY A 255 10.14 11.12 -4.41
C GLY A 255 11.49 11.02 -3.69
N ASN A 256 11.93 9.83 -3.28
CA ASN A 256 13.24 9.61 -2.73
C ASN A 256 14.33 9.72 -3.80
N LYS A 257 15.54 10.05 -3.38
CA LYS A 257 16.71 10.15 -4.29
C LYS A 257 16.93 8.82 -5.03
N GLY A 258 17.03 8.89 -6.36
CA GLY A 258 17.23 7.71 -7.23
C GLY A 258 15.95 7.14 -7.80
N ILE A 259 14.78 7.59 -7.34
CA ILE A 259 13.47 7.18 -7.87
C ILE A 259 12.95 8.23 -8.85
N THR A 260 12.76 7.82 -10.11
CA THR A 260 12.17 8.68 -11.15
C THR A 260 10.65 8.78 -11.02
N LEU A 261 10.04 9.69 -11.78
CA LEU A 261 8.58 9.81 -11.81
C LEU A 261 7.91 8.55 -12.37
N ASP A 262 8.47 7.94 -13.43
CA ASP A 262 7.94 6.70 -14.02
C ASP A 262 8.04 5.52 -13.04
N MET A 263 9.15 5.37 -12.32
CA MET A 263 9.30 4.38 -11.25
C MET A 263 8.26 4.59 -10.14
N SER A 264 8.01 5.85 -9.77
CA SER A 264 7.02 6.24 -8.76
C SER A 264 5.60 5.88 -9.18
N ILE A 265 5.24 6.21 -10.42
CA ILE A 265 3.97 5.86 -11.04
C ILE A 265 3.79 4.33 -11.05
N SER A 266 4.84 3.60 -11.40
CA SER A 266 4.81 2.14 -11.47
C SER A 266 4.66 1.49 -10.10
N GLN A 267 5.43 1.93 -9.10
CA GLN A 267 5.25 1.45 -7.73
C GLN A 267 3.81 1.70 -7.25
N PHE A 268 3.32 2.93 -7.39
CA PHE A 268 1.98 3.28 -6.94
C PHE A 268 0.88 2.49 -7.65
N THR A 269 1.01 2.31 -8.98
CA THR A 269 0.10 1.50 -9.79
C THR A 269 -0.01 0.08 -9.26
N VAL A 270 1.13 -0.59 -9.05
CA VAL A 270 1.15 -1.99 -8.63
C VAL A 270 0.64 -2.15 -7.19
N TRP A 271 1.05 -1.26 -6.25
CA TRP A 271 0.50 -1.25 -4.89
C TRP A 271 -1.02 -1.01 -4.88
N CYS A 272 -1.54 -0.16 -5.78
CA CYS A 272 -2.98 0.05 -5.92
C CYS A 272 -3.71 -1.16 -6.50
N ILE A 273 -3.14 -1.81 -7.50
CA ILE A 273 -3.69 -3.06 -8.07
C ILE A 273 -3.76 -4.15 -7.00
N TRP A 274 -2.77 -4.26 -6.14
CA TRP A 274 -2.75 -5.28 -5.09
C TRP A 274 -3.64 -4.95 -3.88
N SER A 275 -4.22 -3.77 -3.75
CA SER A 275 -4.82 -3.29 -2.49
C SER A 275 -3.82 -3.39 -1.33
N ALA A 276 -2.58 -3.03 -1.58
CA ALA A 276 -1.54 -3.05 -0.58
C ALA A 276 -1.63 -1.83 0.36
N PRO A 277 -1.09 -1.90 1.58
CA PRO A 277 -0.85 -0.72 2.39
C PRO A 277 -0.13 0.39 1.61
N LEU A 278 -0.59 1.63 1.74
CA LEU A 278 0.05 2.79 1.13
C LEU A 278 0.72 3.61 2.25
N ILE A 279 1.88 3.14 2.68
CA ILE A 279 2.68 3.80 3.72
C ILE A 279 3.84 4.51 3.04
N MET A 280 3.81 5.84 3.02
CA MET A 280 4.88 6.67 2.46
C MET A 280 6.12 6.62 3.36
N SER A 281 7.31 6.60 2.76
CA SER A 281 8.57 6.79 3.47
C SER A 281 9.48 7.70 2.67
N ASN A 282 9.24 8.99 2.80
CA ASN A 282 9.92 10.08 2.11
C ASN A 282 9.93 11.33 2.99
N ASP A 283 10.71 12.35 2.60
CA ASP A 283 10.67 13.63 3.29
C ASP A 283 9.61 14.54 2.68
N LEU A 284 8.45 14.63 3.35
CA LEU A 284 7.30 15.40 2.87
C LEU A 284 7.55 16.91 2.83
N ARG A 285 8.59 17.42 3.50
CA ARG A 285 8.95 18.84 3.52
C ARG A 285 9.57 19.30 2.20
N ILE A 286 10.23 18.38 1.48
CA ILE A 286 11.01 18.68 0.28
C ILE A 286 10.59 17.92 -0.98
N ILE A 287 9.59 17.04 -0.87
CA ILE A 287 9.12 16.26 -2.01
C ILE A 287 8.58 17.15 -3.13
N GLY A 288 8.97 16.88 -4.38
CA GLY A 288 8.54 17.62 -5.57
C GLY A 288 7.06 17.44 -5.90
N ASP A 289 6.45 18.43 -6.56
CA ASP A 289 5.00 18.46 -6.79
C ASP A 289 4.51 17.29 -7.68
N SER A 290 5.26 16.89 -8.70
CA SER A 290 4.91 15.73 -9.52
C SER A 290 4.77 14.43 -8.71
N PHE A 291 5.61 14.23 -7.70
CA PHE A 291 5.53 13.08 -6.80
C PHE A 291 4.35 13.21 -5.82
N LYS A 292 4.05 14.44 -5.38
CA LYS A 292 2.83 14.72 -4.58
C LYS A 292 1.58 14.37 -5.36
N ASP A 293 1.54 14.65 -6.67
CA ASP A 293 0.40 14.34 -7.53
C ASP A 293 0.21 12.82 -7.67
N VAL A 294 1.29 12.06 -7.80
CA VAL A 294 1.24 10.58 -7.78
C VAL A 294 0.63 10.10 -6.46
N LEU A 295 1.18 10.54 -5.33
CA LEU A 295 0.75 10.11 -3.99
C LEU A 295 -0.70 10.52 -3.66
N LYS A 296 -1.20 11.60 -4.25
CA LYS A 296 -2.55 12.13 -4.03
C LYS A 296 -3.55 11.81 -5.14
N ASN A 297 -3.20 10.94 -6.11
CA ASN A 297 -4.12 10.55 -7.16
C ASN A 297 -5.32 9.79 -6.59
N LYS A 298 -6.46 10.49 -6.51
CA LYS A 298 -7.70 9.96 -5.90
C LYS A 298 -8.27 8.75 -6.64
N GLU A 299 -8.05 8.67 -7.94
CA GLU A 299 -8.59 7.59 -8.77
C GLU A 299 -7.82 6.30 -8.54
N ALA A 300 -6.49 6.36 -8.49
CA ALA A 300 -5.63 5.25 -8.12
C ALA A 300 -5.89 4.80 -6.67
N ILE A 301 -5.98 5.75 -5.72
CA ILE A 301 -6.32 5.46 -4.32
C ILE A 301 -7.70 4.78 -4.22
N LYS A 302 -8.70 5.21 -5.00
CA LYS A 302 -10.03 4.57 -5.01
C LYS A 302 -9.97 3.11 -5.46
N ILE A 303 -9.06 2.75 -6.37
CA ILE A 303 -8.84 1.35 -6.77
C ILE A 303 -8.14 0.58 -5.64
N ASN A 304 -7.16 1.17 -4.97
CA ASN A 304 -6.50 0.58 -3.81
C ASN A 304 -7.50 0.30 -2.68
N GLN A 305 -8.34 1.29 -2.36
CA GLN A 305 -9.30 1.29 -1.25
C GLN A 305 -10.67 0.69 -1.63
N ASP A 306 -10.74 -0.04 -2.75
CA ASP A 306 -12.00 -0.67 -3.18
C ASP A 306 -12.53 -1.62 -2.09
N PRO A 307 -13.82 -1.51 -1.70
CA PRO A 307 -14.38 -2.25 -0.56
C PRO A 307 -14.41 -3.77 -0.75
N LEU A 308 -14.25 -4.28 -1.97
CA LEU A 308 -14.08 -5.72 -2.20
C LEU A 308 -12.77 -6.24 -1.61
N GLY A 309 -11.75 -5.38 -1.46
CA GLY A 309 -10.44 -5.75 -0.94
C GLY A 309 -9.72 -6.83 -1.75
N ILE A 310 -10.06 -7.00 -3.02
CA ILE A 310 -9.47 -8.03 -3.87
C ILE A 310 -8.06 -7.62 -4.28
N MET A 311 -7.10 -8.50 -4.07
CA MET A 311 -5.75 -8.36 -4.61
C MET A 311 -5.76 -8.65 -6.11
N GLY A 312 -5.17 -7.75 -6.93
CA GLY A 312 -5.02 -7.96 -8.36
C GLY A 312 -4.02 -9.07 -8.67
N ARG A 313 -4.18 -9.66 -9.85
CA ARG A 313 -3.38 -10.80 -10.34
C ARG A 313 -2.54 -10.43 -11.54
N LEU A 314 -1.30 -10.89 -11.57
CA LEU A 314 -0.51 -10.96 -12.81
C LEU A 314 -1.13 -12.06 -13.70
N ILE A 315 -1.62 -11.68 -14.88
CA ILE A 315 -2.28 -12.60 -15.82
C ILE A 315 -1.40 -12.94 -17.03
N LYS A 316 -0.48 -12.05 -17.37
CA LYS A 316 0.53 -12.26 -18.41
C LYS A 316 1.86 -11.71 -17.97
N ASN A 317 2.92 -12.46 -18.22
CA ASN A 317 4.28 -12.07 -17.93
C ASN A 317 5.13 -12.36 -19.18
N SER A 318 5.59 -11.32 -19.85
CA SER A 318 6.66 -11.41 -20.85
C SER A 318 7.98 -10.94 -20.21
N THR A 319 9.08 -11.04 -20.94
CA THR A 319 10.41 -10.66 -20.45
C THR A 319 10.42 -9.26 -19.80
N ASP A 320 9.68 -8.30 -20.38
CA ASP A 320 9.70 -6.91 -19.93
C ASP A 320 8.34 -6.43 -19.42
N ILE A 321 7.22 -7.03 -19.83
CA ILE A 321 5.88 -6.52 -19.55
C ILE A 321 5.12 -7.44 -18.63
N GLY A 322 4.75 -6.92 -17.46
CA GLY A 322 3.76 -7.51 -16.55
C GLY A 322 2.38 -6.94 -16.79
N VAL A 323 1.36 -7.81 -16.91
CA VAL A 323 -0.04 -7.42 -17.10
C VAL A 323 -0.87 -7.84 -15.90
N TYR A 324 -1.47 -6.88 -15.23
CA TYR A 324 -2.23 -7.08 -14.00
C TYR A 324 -3.70 -6.74 -14.20
N VAL A 325 -4.59 -7.54 -13.61
CA VAL A 325 -6.03 -7.31 -13.59
C VAL A 325 -6.57 -7.49 -12.18
N LYS A 326 -7.47 -6.60 -11.79
CA LYS A 326 -8.16 -6.59 -10.50
C LYS A 326 -9.65 -6.37 -10.70
N GLN A 327 -10.48 -7.18 -10.06
CA GLN A 327 -11.91 -6.89 -9.97
C GLN A 327 -12.14 -5.75 -8.96
N ILE A 328 -13.02 -4.80 -9.32
CA ILE A 328 -13.39 -3.64 -8.50
C ILE A 328 -14.90 -3.43 -8.48
N THR A 329 -15.37 -2.55 -7.61
CA THR A 329 -16.75 -2.03 -7.66
C THR A 329 -16.93 -1.01 -8.80
N PRO A 330 -18.15 -0.92 -9.44
CA PRO A 330 -19.34 -1.71 -9.14
C PRO A 330 -19.26 -3.13 -9.69
N SER A 331 -19.72 -4.09 -8.88
CA SER A 331 -19.84 -5.50 -9.27
C SER A 331 -21.13 -6.10 -8.69
N LYS A 332 -21.82 -6.96 -9.45
CA LYS A 332 -23.06 -7.61 -9.00
C LYS A 332 -23.19 -8.99 -9.64
N GLY A 333 -23.07 -10.06 -8.84
CA GLY A 333 -23.04 -11.44 -9.35
C GLY A 333 -21.89 -11.63 -10.32
N ASP A 334 -22.19 -12.17 -11.51
CA ASP A 334 -21.19 -12.39 -12.56
C ASP A 334 -20.79 -11.12 -13.33
N LYS A 335 -21.53 -10.02 -13.11
CA LYS A 335 -21.23 -8.71 -13.69
C LYS A 335 -20.15 -8.00 -12.90
N LYS A 336 -19.00 -7.74 -13.55
CA LYS A 336 -17.79 -7.26 -12.86
C LYS A 336 -17.18 -6.08 -13.61
N SER A 337 -16.79 -5.06 -12.84
CA SER A 337 -15.89 -3.99 -13.31
C SER A 337 -14.46 -4.34 -12.92
N PHE A 338 -13.49 -3.77 -13.64
CA PHE A 338 -12.08 -4.09 -13.47
C PHE A 338 -11.20 -2.85 -13.43
N ALA A 339 -10.04 -2.99 -12.78
CA ALA A 339 -8.87 -2.16 -13.02
C ALA A 339 -7.79 -3.05 -13.63
N PHE A 340 -7.00 -2.50 -14.56
CA PHE A 340 -5.91 -3.22 -15.17
C PHE A 340 -4.71 -2.31 -15.41
N ALA A 341 -3.52 -2.90 -15.37
CA ALA A 341 -2.26 -2.19 -15.55
C ALA A 341 -1.27 -2.99 -16.38
N TYR A 342 -0.44 -2.26 -17.10
CA TYR A 342 0.72 -2.80 -17.82
C TYR A 342 1.97 -2.12 -17.25
N LEU A 343 2.91 -2.93 -16.79
CA LEU A 343 4.18 -2.49 -16.19
C LEU A 343 5.33 -2.83 -17.14
N ASN A 344 6.11 -1.84 -17.56
CA ASN A 344 7.40 -2.07 -18.19
C ASN A 344 8.47 -2.25 -17.09
N ARG A 345 9.00 -3.46 -16.97
CA ARG A 345 9.98 -3.82 -15.94
C ARG A 345 11.40 -3.39 -16.29
N ASN A 346 11.65 -3.12 -17.57
CA ASN A 346 12.96 -2.70 -18.05
C ASN A 346 13.16 -1.20 -17.78
N GLU A 347 14.28 -0.83 -17.14
CA GLU A 347 14.59 0.56 -16.83
C GLU A 347 15.52 1.24 -17.85
N LYS A 348 16.09 0.48 -18.81
CA LYS A 348 17.17 0.95 -19.70
C LYS A 348 16.78 1.03 -21.16
N GLU A 349 15.87 0.15 -21.61
CA GLU A 349 15.42 0.14 -22.99
C GLU A 349 14.38 1.23 -23.25
N GLY A 350 14.16 1.55 -24.51
CA GLY A 350 13.19 2.56 -24.95
C GLY A 350 11.72 2.21 -24.63
N TYR A 351 10.82 3.09 -25.07
CA TYR A 351 9.39 2.90 -24.94
C TYR A 351 8.93 1.57 -25.53
N LYS A 352 8.01 0.89 -24.86
CA LYS A 352 7.34 -0.32 -25.34
C LYS A 352 5.95 0.04 -25.85
N ARG A 353 5.74 -0.09 -27.16
CA ARG A 353 4.41 0.09 -27.77
C ARG A 353 3.61 -1.20 -27.63
N ILE A 354 2.45 -1.12 -26.98
CA ILE A 354 1.60 -2.26 -26.64
C ILE A 354 0.19 -2.02 -27.17
N GLU A 355 -0.36 -3.01 -27.85
CA GLU A 355 -1.78 -3.08 -28.17
C GLU A 355 -2.50 -3.93 -27.12
N ILE A 356 -3.50 -3.32 -26.46
CA ILE A 356 -4.30 -3.91 -25.40
C ILE A 356 -5.68 -4.24 -25.96
N GLN A 357 -5.93 -5.49 -26.30
CA GLN A 357 -7.27 -5.96 -26.63
C GLN A 357 -8.00 -6.39 -25.36
N LEU A 358 -9.18 -5.83 -25.09
CA LEU A 358 -9.90 -6.05 -23.83
C LEU A 358 -10.22 -7.53 -23.56
N ALA A 359 -10.60 -8.29 -24.61
CA ALA A 359 -10.81 -9.73 -24.49
C ALA A 359 -9.56 -10.48 -24.01
N SER A 360 -8.37 -10.01 -24.40
CA SER A 360 -7.10 -10.66 -24.09
C SER A 360 -6.74 -10.61 -22.60
N ILE A 361 -7.38 -9.73 -21.84
CA ILE A 361 -7.22 -9.56 -20.40
C ILE A 361 -8.48 -9.97 -19.60
N GLY A 362 -9.41 -10.68 -20.26
CA GLY A 362 -10.60 -11.23 -19.59
C GLY A 362 -11.80 -10.29 -19.50
N LEU A 363 -11.77 -9.12 -20.13
CA LEU A 363 -12.89 -8.18 -20.19
C LEU A 363 -13.78 -8.52 -21.38
N THR A 364 -14.69 -9.47 -21.21
CA THR A 364 -15.45 -10.11 -22.30
C THR A 364 -16.95 -9.86 -22.26
N ASP A 365 -17.47 -9.08 -21.29
CA ASP A 365 -18.92 -8.83 -21.21
C ASP A 365 -19.40 -8.10 -22.48
N PRO A 366 -20.47 -8.60 -23.13
CA PRO A 366 -20.98 -8.02 -24.39
C PRO A 366 -21.52 -6.59 -24.26
N ALA A 367 -21.87 -6.16 -23.05
CA ALA A 367 -22.27 -4.77 -22.80
C ALA A 367 -21.10 -3.79 -22.98
N GLY A 368 -19.86 -4.27 -22.91
CA GLY A 368 -18.65 -3.46 -22.95
C GLY A 368 -18.36 -2.73 -21.62
N TYR A 369 -17.32 -1.93 -21.63
CA TYR A 369 -16.81 -1.23 -20.46
C TYR A 369 -16.56 0.24 -20.78
N TYR A 370 -16.90 1.12 -19.87
CA TYR A 370 -16.41 2.50 -19.90
C TYR A 370 -14.99 2.52 -19.33
N VAL A 371 -14.03 2.85 -20.19
CA VAL A 371 -12.60 2.80 -19.85
C VAL A 371 -12.07 4.21 -19.59
N HIS A 372 -11.33 4.35 -18.51
CA HIS A 372 -10.72 5.59 -18.06
C HIS A 372 -9.23 5.37 -17.77
N ASP A 373 -8.36 6.22 -18.29
CA ASP A 373 -6.93 6.23 -17.96
C ASP A 373 -6.70 7.05 -16.69
N ILE A 374 -6.20 6.38 -15.67
CA ILE A 374 -6.01 6.92 -14.31
C ILE A 374 -4.93 8.00 -14.26
N TRP A 375 -3.86 7.86 -15.06
CA TRP A 375 -2.73 8.78 -15.01
C TRP A 375 -2.89 10.00 -15.89
N SER A 376 -3.51 9.85 -17.05
CA SER A 376 -3.81 10.96 -17.95
C SER A 376 -5.14 11.65 -17.67
N HIS A 377 -6.00 11.04 -16.82
CA HIS A 377 -7.37 11.47 -16.54
C HIS A 377 -8.26 11.56 -17.80
N VAL A 378 -8.05 10.64 -18.76
CA VAL A 378 -8.77 10.62 -20.03
C VAL A 378 -9.81 9.52 -20.04
N ASP A 379 -11.05 9.89 -20.38
CA ASP A 379 -12.13 8.94 -20.65
C ASP A 379 -12.03 8.44 -22.10
N LEU A 380 -11.76 7.13 -22.28
CA LEU A 380 -11.71 6.47 -23.59
C LEU A 380 -13.10 6.09 -24.12
N GLY A 381 -14.15 6.29 -23.32
CA GLY A 381 -15.53 5.96 -23.68
C GLY A 381 -15.87 4.48 -23.52
N LEU A 382 -16.91 4.05 -24.24
CA LEU A 382 -17.39 2.66 -24.21
C LEU A 382 -16.58 1.82 -25.18
N LEU A 383 -15.81 0.88 -24.65
CA LEU A 383 -15.06 -0.11 -25.42
C LEU A 383 -15.68 -1.51 -25.24
N ARG A 384 -15.67 -2.29 -26.30
CA ARG A 384 -16.14 -3.68 -26.34
C ARG A 384 -14.96 -4.65 -26.30
N SER A 385 -15.23 -5.90 -26.07
CA SER A 385 -14.19 -6.95 -25.94
C SER A 385 -13.23 -7.05 -27.16
N GLY A 386 -13.70 -6.71 -28.36
CA GLY A 386 -12.90 -6.70 -29.58
C GLY A 386 -12.11 -5.42 -29.85
N ASP A 387 -12.40 -4.35 -29.09
CA ASP A 387 -11.71 -3.07 -29.26
C ASP A 387 -10.32 -3.11 -28.64
N SER A 388 -9.40 -2.32 -29.18
CA SER A 388 -8.01 -2.21 -28.76
C SER A 388 -7.66 -0.81 -28.29
N ILE A 389 -6.76 -0.74 -27.31
CA ILE A 389 -6.09 0.49 -26.84
C ILE A 389 -4.62 0.34 -27.19
N VAL A 390 -4.03 1.32 -27.87
CA VAL A 390 -2.59 1.35 -28.12
C VAL A 390 -1.93 2.34 -27.15
N VAL A 391 -0.92 1.87 -26.44
CA VAL A 391 -0.18 2.64 -25.45
C VAL A 391 1.32 2.56 -25.70
N SER A 392 2.04 3.60 -25.31
CA SER A 392 3.50 3.66 -25.28
C SER A 392 3.95 3.76 -23.83
N ILE A 393 4.69 2.75 -23.32
CA ILE A 393 5.08 2.64 -21.92
C ILE A 393 6.56 2.94 -21.78
N ALA A 394 6.91 3.96 -21.02
CA ALA A 394 8.29 4.36 -20.74
C ALA A 394 9.09 3.25 -20.04
N PRO A 395 10.44 3.27 -20.10
CA PRO A 395 11.28 2.45 -19.23
C PRO A 395 10.91 2.63 -17.76
N ALA A 396 10.79 1.52 -17.02
CA ALA A 396 10.31 1.48 -15.64
C ALA A 396 8.92 2.14 -15.44
N GLY A 397 8.18 2.39 -16.51
CA GLY A 397 6.87 3.04 -16.50
C GLY A 397 5.71 2.05 -16.43
N SER A 398 4.51 2.59 -16.25
CA SER A 398 3.26 1.81 -16.30
C SER A 398 2.10 2.63 -16.84
N VAL A 399 1.09 1.95 -17.35
CA VAL A 399 -0.24 2.49 -17.63
C VAL A 399 -1.26 1.84 -16.73
N PHE A 400 -2.30 2.57 -16.35
CA PHE A 400 -3.27 2.14 -15.36
C PHE A 400 -4.68 2.59 -15.76
N PHE A 401 -5.58 1.64 -15.91
CA PHE A 401 -6.93 1.88 -16.36
C PHE A 401 -7.98 1.36 -15.40
N ARG A 402 -9.10 2.08 -15.35
CA ARG A 402 -10.36 1.64 -14.77
C ARG A 402 -11.32 1.28 -15.90
N ALA A 403 -12.01 0.15 -15.80
CA ALA A 403 -12.99 -0.33 -16.76
C ALA A 403 -14.31 -0.64 -16.03
N ASP A 404 -15.24 0.29 -16.04
CA ASP A 404 -16.56 0.12 -15.44
C ASP A 404 -17.50 -0.60 -16.40
N LEU A 405 -18.07 -1.73 -15.98
CA LEU A 405 -19.00 -2.50 -16.78
C LEU A 405 -20.23 -1.64 -17.16
N ALA A 406 -20.50 -1.51 -18.45
CA ALA A 406 -21.50 -0.59 -18.98
C ALA A 406 -22.91 -0.85 -18.43
N SER A 407 -23.29 -2.11 -18.19
CA SER A 407 -24.58 -2.49 -17.63
C SER A 407 -24.74 -2.14 -16.14
N LEU A 408 -23.65 -1.81 -15.42
CA LEU A 408 -23.65 -1.36 -14.04
C LEU A 408 -23.29 0.12 -13.90
N HIS A 409 -22.81 0.74 -14.96
CA HIS A 409 -22.40 2.13 -14.97
C HIS A 409 -23.63 3.04 -15.07
N GLN A 410 -23.81 3.94 -14.10
CA GLN A 410 -24.78 5.05 -14.21
C GLN A 410 -24.02 6.27 -14.71
N PRO A 411 -24.23 6.73 -15.94
CA PRO A 411 -23.52 7.88 -16.45
C PRO A 411 -23.89 9.14 -15.65
N LYS A 412 -22.91 9.71 -14.97
CA LYS A 412 -23.04 11.03 -14.34
C LYS A 412 -22.97 12.10 -15.41
N GLY A 413 -24.14 12.53 -15.92
CA GLY A 413 -24.25 13.66 -16.83
C GLY A 413 -24.10 13.28 -18.31
N LYS A 414 -24.90 13.98 -19.16
CA LYS A 414 -24.94 13.79 -20.61
C LYS A 414 -23.68 14.37 -21.26
N ARG A 415 -22.59 13.61 -21.36
CA ARG A 415 -21.59 13.81 -22.43
C ARG A 415 -21.69 12.62 -23.37
N ARG A 416 -22.51 12.77 -24.44
CA ARG A 416 -22.53 11.84 -25.56
C ARG A 416 -21.38 12.22 -26.49
N TYR A 417 -20.31 11.47 -26.46
CA TYR A 417 -19.40 11.43 -27.61
C TYR A 417 -19.99 10.45 -28.63
N LYS A 418 -20.36 10.95 -29.81
CA LYS A 418 -20.67 10.08 -30.95
C LYS A 418 -19.33 9.66 -31.55
N PHE A 419 -19.00 8.38 -31.45
CA PHE A 419 -17.92 7.79 -32.21
C PHE A 419 -18.49 7.06 -33.42
N ASP A 420 -17.88 7.27 -34.56
CA ASP A 420 -18.21 6.59 -35.80
C ASP A 420 -17.57 5.18 -35.80
N ASN A 421 -18.23 4.21 -36.42
CA ASN A 421 -17.88 2.80 -36.38
C ASN A 421 -16.65 2.52 -37.26
N SER A 422 -15.45 2.75 -36.77
CA SER A 422 -14.23 2.20 -37.35
C SER A 422 -13.16 2.15 -36.26
N ASN A 423 -12.42 1.02 -36.22
CA ASN A 423 -11.35 0.69 -35.29
C ASN A 423 -10.63 1.93 -34.71
N VAL A 424 -11.00 2.32 -33.50
CA VAL A 424 -10.42 3.50 -32.87
C VAL A 424 -9.11 3.08 -32.18
N VAL A 425 -8.00 3.50 -32.77
CA VAL A 425 -6.68 3.36 -32.18
C VAL A 425 -6.39 4.63 -31.38
N TYR A 426 -6.28 4.53 -30.07
CA TYR A 426 -5.81 5.63 -29.23
C TYR A 426 -4.30 5.50 -29.06
N GLU A 427 -3.54 6.45 -29.59
CA GLU A 427 -2.10 6.52 -29.43
C GLU A 427 -1.77 7.56 -28.39
N PHE A 428 -1.16 7.16 -27.28
CA PHE A 428 -0.70 8.04 -26.21
C PHE A 428 0.83 8.03 -26.18
N GLU A 429 1.44 9.11 -26.60
CA GLU A 429 2.85 9.40 -26.34
C GLU A 429 2.93 10.30 -25.10
N ARG A 430 3.62 9.82 -24.08
CA ARG A 430 3.98 10.63 -22.92
C ARG A 430 5.28 11.33 -23.23
N GLU A 431 5.21 12.56 -23.76
CA GLU A 431 6.38 13.41 -23.84
C GLU A 431 6.83 13.82 -22.43
N GLN A 432 8.12 13.70 -22.15
CA GLN A 432 8.76 14.35 -21.01
C GLN A 432 8.74 15.86 -21.23
N SER A 433 7.65 16.54 -20.91
CA SER A 433 7.65 18.00 -20.85
C SER A 433 8.11 18.44 -19.45
N GLN A 434 9.23 19.11 -19.42
CA GLN A 434 9.61 19.98 -18.32
C GLN A 434 8.50 21.02 -18.10
N LEU A 435 8.04 21.13 -16.84
CA LEU A 435 7.40 22.32 -16.27
C LEU A 435 6.01 22.73 -16.80
N GLY A 436 5.05 22.74 -15.89
CA GLY A 436 3.85 23.57 -15.97
C GLY A 436 2.63 22.83 -16.52
N ARG A 437 1.52 23.06 -15.87
CA ARG A 437 0.18 22.61 -16.22
C ARG A 437 -0.04 22.51 -17.72
N PHE A 438 -0.06 21.27 -18.23
CA PHE A 438 -0.48 21.01 -19.59
C PHE A 438 -1.98 20.79 -19.58
N ASP A 439 -2.74 21.72 -20.18
CA ASP A 439 -4.14 21.52 -20.47
C ASP A 439 -4.27 20.67 -21.74
N PHE A 440 -4.45 19.37 -21.55
CA PHE A 440 -4.59 18.37 -22.62
C PHE A 440 -5.81 18.64 -23.53
N GLY A 441 -6.78 19.44 -23.03
CA GLY A 441 -7.92 19.87 -23.83
C GLY A 441 -7.53 20.75 -25.01
N ASP A 442 -6.46 21.52 -24.92
CA ASP A 442 -5.96 22.37 -26.01
C ASP A 442 -5.11 21.61 -27.03
N TYR A 443 -4.40 20.55 -26.60
CA TYR A 443 -3.60 19.70 -27.52
C TYR A 443 -4.49 18.95 -28.53
N LEU A 444 -5.63 18.43 -28.09
CA LEU A 444 -6.58 17.76 -29.01
C LEU A 444 -7.34 18.73 -29.92
N ARG A 445 -7.38 20.02 -29.59
CA ARG A 445 -7.99 21.06 -30.46
C ARG A 445 -7.03 21.55 -31.54
N THR A 446 -5.73 21.52 -31.30
CA THR A 446 -4.70 22.06 -32.21
C THR A 446 -4.10 21.03 -33.17
N ASN A 447 -4.11 19.76 -32.83
CA ASN A 447 -3.63 18.70 -33.71
C ASN A 447 -4.79 17.88 -34.28
N ARG A 448 -5.42 18.42 -35.33
CA ARG A 448 -6.26 17.61 -36.24
C ARG A 448 -5.34 16.62 -36.93
N VAL A 449 -5.33 15.36 -36.47
CA VAL A 449 -4.75 14.27 -37.24
C VAL A 449 -5.62 14.12 -38.49
N GLN A 450 -5.05 14.46 -39.63
CA GLN A 450 -5.61 14.09 -40.93
C GLN A 450 -5.34 12.58 -41.15
N PHE A 451 -6.38 11.86 -41.50
CA PHE A 451 -6.39 10.46 -41.89
C PHE A 451 -5.58 10.20 -43.16
#